data_e4e64779292323d0678ac8f2db7ad864
#
_entry.id   e4e64779292323d0678ac8f2db7ad864
#
_cell.length_a   1.000
_cell.length_b   1.000
_cell.length_c   1.000
_cell.angle_alpha   90.00
_cell.angle_beta   90.00
_cell.angle_gamma   90.00
#
_symmetry.space_group_name_H-M   'P 1'
#
loop_
_entity.id
_entity.type
_entity.pdbx_description
1 polymer ?
#
loop_
_entity_poly.entity_id
_entity_poly.type
_entity_poly.pdbx_seq_one_letter_code
_entity_poly.pdbx_strand_id
1 'polypeptide(L)'
;MEPNSKLPSDDNIPSFFSNDDKNIEELSHKKNDITNSFESTSKKSQRTSNRTVHWPSLGIGAGIAIACIFCGVLLVNMINTESTQVLDEITINEISTTKKPTIASFYDNASPILGDPNAPLTMIEFGDYQCTFCKKFFHETEESIVTNYVKTGKVKILFKDFIVVNEDSVNAASAAHCAHDQEMFWQYHSTLYNNWDGEGTGWASFERLHQFASTLGLDMDKFSECMSKSKWKELVDSSKVDGRTLGVSATPTFFIIDQNNKVLKITGAQRYEVFQEVFDSLLE
;
A
#
# COMPACT_ATOMS: atom_id res chain seq x y z
N MET A 1 -42.09 8.41 5.54
CA MET A 1 -41.04 8.07 6.52
C MET A 1 -39.83 8.87 6.10
N GLU A 2 -39.60 9.98 6.76
CA GLU A 2 -38.44 10.86 6.47
C GLU A 2 -37.20 10.28 7.09
N PRO A 3 -36.02 10.31 6.40
CA PRO A 3 -34.76 9.91 6.99
C PRO A 3 -34.26 11.02 7.91
N ASN A 4 -34.20 10.74 9.18
CA ASN A 4 -33.71 11.62 10.24
C ASN A 4 -32.16 11.61 10.19
N SER A 5 -31.54 12.47 9.36
CA SER A 5 -30.13 12.71 9.33
C SER A 5 -29.73 13.71 10.41
N LYS A 6 -29.50 13.24 11.63
CA LYS A 6 -28.73 14.01 12.60
C LYS A 6 -27.29 14.03 12.18
N LEU A 7 -26.77 15.20 11.81
CA LEU A 7 -25.35 15.50 11.67
C LEU A 7 -24.63 15.13 12.99
N PRO A 8 -23.47 14.46 12.93
CA PRO A 8 -22.63 14.30 14.12
C PRO A 8 -22.19 15.67 14.62
N SER A 9 -22.32 15.91 15.93
CA SER A 9 -21.83 17.11 16.60
C SER A 9 -20.29 17.19 16.46
N ASP A 10 -19.74 18.40 16.52
CA ASP A 10 -18.30 18.74 16.43
C ASP A 10 -17.39 17.95 17.38
N ASP A 11 -17.95 17.25 18.35
CA ASP A 11 -17.26 16.41 19.34
C ASP A 11 -16.75 15.06 18.79
N ASN A 12 -17.06 14.70 17.54
CA ASN A 12 -16.71 13.41 16.93
C ASN A 12 -15.51 13.44 15.97
N ILE A 13 -14.82 14.58 15.84
CA ILE A 13 -13.52 14.58 15.18
C ILE A 13 -12.49 14.28 16.27
N PRO A 14 -11.86 13.09 16.26
CA PRO A 14 -10.95 12.71 17.33
C PRO A 14 -9.78 13.69 17.42
N SER A 15 -9.43 14.10 18.64
CA SER A 15 -8.25 14.92 18.94
C SER A 15 -6.94 14.10 18.84
N PHE A 16 -6.83 13.25 17.79
CA PHE A 16 -5.70 12.33 17.63
C PHE A 16 -4.37 13.01 17.29
N PHE A 17 -4.40 14.28 16.95
CA PHE A 17 -3.25 15.09 16.62
C PHE A 17 -2.82 16.01 17.77
N SER A 18 -3.24 15.73 19.00
CA SER A 18 -2.72 16.44 20.16
C SER A 18 -1.36 15.87 20.51
N ASN A 19 -0.31 16.53 20.10
CA ASN A 19 1.05 16.28 20.56
C ASN A 19 1.14 16.57 22.07
N ASP A 20 1.34 15.53 22.86
CA ASP A 20 1.89 15.69 24.20
C ASP A 20 3.39 16.00 24.09
N ASP A 21 3.72 17.29 23.98
CA ASP A 21 5.09 17.83 23.85
C ASP A 21 6.01 17.59 25.08
N LYS A 22 5.67 16.67 25.97
CA LYS A 22 6.42 16.44 27.20
C LYS A 22 7.42 15.30 27.18
N ASN A 23 7.53 14.51 26.10
CA ASN A 23 8.45 13.36 26.06
C ASN A 23 9.59 13.48 25.03
N ILE A 24 9.74 14.61 24.35
CA ILE A 24 10.76 14.76 23.29
C ILE A 24 12.13 15.19 23.84
N GLU A 25 12.19 15.85 24.98
CA GLU A 25 13.48 16.29 25.57
C GLU A 25 14.29 15.14 26.18
N GLU A 26 13.67 14.08 26.68
CA GLU A 26 14.41 12.98 27.34
C GLU A 26 15.04 11.99 26.33
N LEU A 27 14.53 11.94 25.09
CA LEU A 27 15.07 11.06 24.03
C LEU A 27 16.22 11.69 23.24
N SER A 28 16.36 13.02 23.25
CA SER A 28 17.45 13.72 22.54
C SER A 28 18.83 13.55 23.21
N HIS A 29 18.86 13.36 24.52
CA HIS A 29 20.12 13.13 25.26
C HIS A 29 20.69 11.72 25.11
N LYS A 30 19.86 10.72 24.76
CA LYS A 30 20.31 9.33 24.62
C LYS A 30 20.86 8.98 23.23
N LYS A 31 20.64 9.85 22.24
CA LYS A 31 21.07 9.64 20.85
C LYS A 31 22.52 10.03 20.57
N ASN A 32 23.11 10.88 21.42
CA ASN A 32 24.49 11.38 21.23
C ASN A 32 25.58 10.43 21.75
N ASP A 33 25.23 9.43 22.55
CA ASP A 33 26.22 8.47 23.08
C ASP A 33 26.46 7.25 22.18
N ILE A 34 25.62 7.03 21.17
CA ILE A 34 25.74 5.85 20.28
C ILE A 34 26.54 6.13 19.00
N THR A 35 26.72 7.40 18.61
CA THR A 35 27.43 7.74 17.36
C THR A 35 28.95 7.71 17.47
N ASN A 36 29.53 7.67 18.69
CA ASN A 36 30.97 7.71 18.88
C ASN A 36 31.69 6.36 18.98
N SER A 37 31.00 5.23 18.84
CA SER A 37 31.61 3.91 18.96
C SER A 37 31.80 3.13 17.64
N PHE A 38 31.41 3.68 16.48
CA PHE A 38 31.45 2.94 15.20
C PHE A 38 32.54 3.36 14.20
N GLU A 39 33.47 4.23 14.59
CA GLU A 39 34.47 4.77 13.64
C GLU A 39 35.87 4.16 13.75
N SER A 40 36.04 2.96 14.27
CA SER A 40 37.40 2.37 14.40
C SER A 40 37.51 0.88 14.02
N THR A 41 36.97 0.42 12.89
CA THR A 41 37.47 -0.87 12.33
C THR A 41 37.07 -1.00 10.86
N SER A 42 37.80 -0.38 9.96
CA SER A 42 37.85 -0.78 8.54
C SER A 42 39.16 -0.36 7.90
N LYS A 43 40.22 -1.16 8.09
CA LYS A 43 41.40 -1.18 7.22
C LYS A 43 41.96 -2.60 7.13
N LYS A 44 42.15 -3.05 5.91
CA LYS A 44 42.88 -4.22 5.37
C LYS A 44 42.00 -5.41 4.98
N SER A 45 41.83 -5.67 3.67
CA SER A 45 42.74 -6.55 2.91
C SER A 45 42.30 -6.59 1.45
N GLN A 46 43.06 -5.96 0.56
CA GLN A 46 43.08 -6.27 -0.87
C GLN A 46 44.00 -7.46 -1.07
N ARG A 47 43.49 -8.53 -1.66
CA ARG A 47 44.29 -9.64 -2.18
C ARG A 47 43.88 -9.93 -3.62
N THR A 48 44.68 -9.44 -4.54
CA THR A 48 44.63 -9.73 -5.98
C THR A 48 45.05 -11.18 -6.23
N SER A 49 44.20 -11.93 -6.94
CA SER A 49 44.55 -13.22 -7.50
C SER A 49 44.39 -13.17 -9.03
N ASN A 50 45.53 -13.01 -9.72
CA ASN A 50 45.64 -13.23 -11.16
C ASN A 50 45.57 -14.74 -11.42
N ARG A 51 44.63 -15.19 -12.19
CA ARG A 51 44.58 -16.54 -12.75
C ARG A 51 44.62 -16.43 -14.25
N THR A 52 45.80 -16.74 -14.82
CA THR A 52 46.03 -16.93 -16.24
C THR A 52 45.36 -18.21 -16.72
N VAL A 53 44.52 -18.09 -17.74
CA VAL A 53 43.89 -19.23 -18.41
C VAL A 53 44.78 -19.59 -19.61
N HIS A 54 45.34 -20.79 -19.56
CA HIS A 54 46.04 -21.42 -20.71
C HIS A 54 45.03 -22.11 -21.63
N TRP A 55 45.06 -21.77 -22.91
CA TRP A 55 44.35 -22.45 -23.97
C TRP A 55 45.31 -23.45 -24.66
N PRO A 56 44.96 -24.72 -24.77
CA PRO A 56 45.58 -25.56 -25.77
C PRO A 56 44.60 -26.02 -26.86
N SER A 57 45.02 -25.74 -28.08
CA SER A 57 44.90 -26.52 -29.32
C SER A 57 43.54 -27.00 -29.81
N LEU A 58 43.10 -26.31 -30.83
CA LEU A 58 42.24 -26.76 -31.91
C LEU A 58 42.88 -27.91 -32.68
N GLY A 59 42.12 -28.94 -32.89
CA GLY A 59 42.43 -29.96 -33.90
C GLY A 59 41.55 -31.21 -33.71
N ILE A 60 40.77 -31.55 -34.74
CA ILE A 60 39.98 -32.78 -34.88
C ILE A 60 38.54 -32.69 -34.35
N GLY A 61 37.60 -32.30 -35.20
CA GLY A 61 36.17 -32.37 -34.89
C GLY A 61 35.21 -31.94 -36.01
N ALA A 62 35.69 -31.58 -37.18
CA ALA A 62 34.83 -31.03 -38.23
C ALA A 62 33.96 -32.06 -38.98
N GLY A 63 34.19 -33.35 -38.82
CA GLY A 63 33.50 -34.39 -39.57
C GLY A 63 32.24 -34.97 -38.87
N ILE A 64 32.16 -34.86 -37.54
CA ILE A 64 31.05 -35.47 -36.77
C ILE A 64 29.88 -34.51 -36.60
N ALA A 65 30.11 -33.20 -36.63
CA ALA A 65 29.07 -32.19 -36.42
C ALA A 65 28.03 -32.15 -37.55
N ILE A 66 28.39 -32.46 -38.79
CA ILE A 66 27.46 -32.38 -39.93
C ILE A 66 26.43 -33.53 -39.90
N ALA A 67 26.85 -34.74 -39.50
CA ALA A 67 25.96 -35.89 -39.41
C ALA A 67 24.94 -35.77 -38.29
N CYS A 68 25.29 -35.14 -37.14
CA CYS A 68 24.35 -34.92 -36.03
C CYS A 68 23.31 -33.84 -36.32
N ILE A 69 23.64 -32.82 -37.13
CA ILE A 69 22.68 -31.79 -37.53
C ILE A 69 21.59 -32.33 -38.43
N PHE A 70 21.93 -33.22 -39.40
CA PHE A 70 20.91 -33.85 -40.28
C PHE A 70 20.00 -34.84 -39.55
N CYS A 71 20.50 -35.60 -38.58
CA CYS A 71 19.70 -36.46 -37.75
C CYS A 71 18.78 -35.63 -36.78
N GLY A 72 19.30 -34.55 -36.26
CA GLY A 72 18.55 -33.64 -35.38
C GLY A 72 17.36 -32.96 -36.09
N VAL A 73 17.55 -32.50 -37.33
CA VAL A 73 16.50 -31.85 -38.12
C VAL A 73 15.41 -32.87 -38.56
N LEU A 74 15.77 -34.10 -38.84
CA LEU A 74 14.78 -35.14 -39.17
C LEU A 74 13.94 -35.59 -37.96
N LEU A 75 14.57 -35.67 -36.78
CA LEU A 75 13.84 -35.98 -35.53
C LEU A 75 12.94 -34.84 -35.07
N VAL A 76 13.35 -33.60 -35.23
CA VAL A 76 12.50 -32.42 -34.90
C VAL A 76 11.30 -32.33 -35.84
N ASN A 77 11.47 -32.65 -37.12
CA ASN A 77 10.32 -32.69 -38.07
C ASN A 77 9.34 -33.85 -37.81
N MET A 78 9.81 -34.99 -37.28
CA MET A 78 8.89 -36.09 -36.91
C MET A 78 8.11 -35.81 -35.62
N ILE A 79 8.70 -35.05 -34.68
CA ILE A 79 8.03 -34.67 -33.41
C ILE A 79 7.00 -33.56 -33.65
N ASN A 80 7.24 -32.66 -34.61
CA ASN A 80 6.33 -31.56 -34.91
C ASN A 80 5.07 -31.98 -35.73
N THR A 81 5.01 -33.20 -36.25
CA THR A 81 3.87 -33.63 -37.10
C THR A 81 2.76 -34.32 -36.29
N GLU A 82 3.02 -34.74 -35.05
CA GLU A 82 2.01 -35.35 -34.19
C GLU A 82 1.45 -34.45 -33.09
N SER A 83 2.03 -33.23 -32.89
CA SER A 83 1.58 -32.33 -31.82
C SER A 83 0.57 -31.26 -32.26
N THR A 84 0.16 -31.23 -33.54
CA THR A 84 -0.70 -30.16 -34.07
C THR A 84 -2.18 -30.51 -34.09
N GLN A 85 -2.61 -31.64 -33.55
CA GLN A 85 -4.01 -32.01 -33.59
C GLN A 85 -4.74 -32.12 -32.26
N VAL A 86 -4.16 -31.71 -31.14
CA VAL A 86 -4.81 -31.77 -29.81
C VAL A 86 -4.93 -30.40 -29.13
N LEU A 87 -4.50 -29.29 -29.75
CA LEU A 87 -4.56 -27.96 -29.14
C LEU A 87 -5.66 -27.06 -29.69
N ASP A 88 -6.59 -27.58 -30.50
CA ASP A 88 -7.64 -26.74 -31.12
C ASP A 88 -8.95 -26.64 -30.33
N GLU A 89 -9.00 -27.08 -29.06
CA GLU A 89 -10.23 -26.95 -28.26
C GLU A 89 -10.00 -26.63 -26.77
N ILE A 90 -8.94 -25.85 -26.45
CA ILE A 90 -8.95 -25.09 -25.19
C ILE A 90 -9.08 -23.63 -25.60
N THR A 91 -10.29 -23.20 -25.84
CA THR A 91 -10.66 -21.79 -25.78
C THR A 91 -10.47 -21.37 -24.31
N ILE A 92 -9.25 -20.96 -23.95
CA ILE A 92 -9.04 -20.17 -22.74
C ILE A 92 -9.80 -18.88 -23.04
N ASN A 93 -11.04 -18.82 -22.60
CA ASN A 93 -11.66 -17.56 -22.32
C ASN A 93 -10.77 -16.92 -21.23
N GLU A 94 -9.70 -16.24 -21.65
CA GLU A 94 -9.13 -15.17 -20.84
C GLU A 94 -10.29 -14.22 -20.59
N ILE A 95 -10.93 -14.39 -19.45
CA ILE A 95 -11.72 -13.32 -18.85
C ILE A 95 -10.70 -12.24 -18.52
N SER A 96 -10.26 -11.53 -19.56
CA SER A 96 -9.62 -10.23 -19.41
C SER A 96 -10.70 -9.29 -18.89
N THR A 97 -11.03 -9.44 -17.60
CA THR A 97 -11.80 -8.44 -16.88
C THR A 97 -10.89 -7.25 -16.61
N THR A 98 -10.43 -6.60 -17.68
CA THR A 98 -10.00 -5.21 -17.57
C THR A 98 -11.24 -4.38 -17.30
N LYS A 99 -11.67 -4.36 -16.03
CA LYS A 99 -12.74 -3.47 -15.58
C LYS A 99 -12.35 -2.06 -16.03
N LYS A 100 -13.13 -1.48 -16.93
CA LYS A 100 -12.88 -0.10 -17.37
C LYS A 100 -13.03 0.82 -16.17
N PRO A 101 -12.12 1.80 -15.96
CA PRO A 101 -12.26 2.76 -14.86
C PRO A 101 -13.62 3.44 -14.90
N THR A 102 -14.29 3.49 -13.77
CA THR A 102 -15.54 4.23 -13.57
C THR A 102 -15.40 5.09 -12.32
N ILE A 103 -16.28 6.06 -12.15
CA ILE A 103 -16.28 6.88 -10.93
C ILE A 103 -16.48 6.01 -9.67
N ALA A 104 -17.24 4.93 -9.78
CA ALA A 104 -17.43 3.97 -8.68
C ALA A 104 -16.10 3.32 -8.23
N SER A 105 -15.14 3.10 -9.15
CA SER A 105 -13.84 2.53 -8.79
C SER A 105 -13.05 3.38 -7.79
N PHE A 106 -13.37 4.67 -7.65
CA PHE A 106 -12.76 5.55 -6.65
C PHE A 106 -13.40 5.37 -5.28
N TYR A 107 -14.70 5.13 -5.19
CA TYR A 107 -15.47 5.13 -3.95
C TYR A 107 -15.75 3.72 -3.41
N ASP A 108 -15.94 2.73 -4.29
CA ASP A 108 -16.17 1.34 -3.88
C ASP A 108 -14.97 0.81 -3.09
N ASN A 109 -15.22 -0.05 -2.12
CA ASN A 109 -14.18 -0.70 -1.31
C ASN A 109 -13.25 0.29 -0.57
N ALA A 110 -13.76 1.45 -0.21
CA ALA A 110 -13.04 2.45 0.58
C ALA A 110 -13.40 2.38 2.07
N SER A 111 -12.62 3.05 2.88
CA SER A 111 -12.91 3.33 4.29
C SER A 111 -14.20 4.14 4.46
N PRO A 112 -14.73 4.28 5.70
CA PRO A 112 -15.68 5.35 6.00
C PRO A 112 -15.06 6.74 5.72
N ILE A 113 -15.92 7.72 5.48
CA ILE A 113 -15.51 9.11 5.21
C ILE A 113 -14.93 9.73 6.49
N LEU A 114 -13.80 10.42 6.35
CA LEU A 114 -13.32 11.37 7.34
C LEU A 114 -13.72 12.78 6.91
N GLY A 115 -14.45 13.49 7.77
CA GLY A 115 -14.94 14.85 7.53
C GLY A 115 -16.41 14.92 7.13
N ASP A 116 -16.80 16.06 6.59
CA ASP A 116 -18.18 16.30 6.15
C ASP A 116 -18.49 15.51 4.87
N PRO A 117 -19.47 14.60 4.86
CA PRO A 117 -19.86 13.86 3.66
C PRO A 117 -20.31 14.78 2.50
N ASN A 118 -20.71 16.03 2.79
CA ASN A 118 -21.09 17.02 1.78
C ASN A 118 -19.93 17.93 1.34
N ALA A 119 -18.70 17.69 1.82
CA ALA A 119 -17.55 18.48 1.41
C ALA A 119 -17.41 18.51 -0.13
N PRO A 120 -17.09 19.69 -0.72
CA PRO A 120 -17.00 19.87 -2.17
C PRO A 120 -15.91 19.04 -2.81
N LEU A 121 -14.82 18.77 -2.09
CA LEU A 121 -13.72 17.95 -2.60
C LEU A 121 -13.65 16.60 -1.87
N THR A 122 -13.30 15.57 -2.62
CA THR A 122 -12.97 14.26 -2.08
C THR A 122 -11.49 13.98 -2.33
N MET A 123 -10.73 13.71 -1.29
CA MET A 123 -9.39 13.14 -1.39
C MET A 123 -9.46 11.64 -1.11
N ILE A 124 -8.94 10.84 -2.03
CA ILE A 124 -8.87 9.38 -1.89
C ILE A 124 -7.40 8.99 -1.87
N GLU A 125 -6.95 8.41 -0.77
CA GLU A 125 -5.60 7.88 -0.62
C GLU A 125 -5.60 6.38 -0.88
N PHE A 126 -4.76 5.92 -1.80
CA PHE A 126 -4.38 4.52 -1.93
C PHE A 126 -3.09 4.29 -1.15
N GLY A 127 -3.18 3.55 -0.06
CA GLY A 127 -2.09 3.37 0.89
C GLY A 127 -1.88 1.93 1.34
N ASP A 128 -0.75 1.72 2.01
CA ASP A 128 -0.36 0.47 2.68
C ASP A 128 0.18 0.82 4.06
N TYR A 129 -0.36 0.20 5.10
CA TYR A 129 0.02 0.52 6.48
C TYR A 129 1.49 0.21 6.82
N GLN A 130 2.16 -0.64 6.05
CA GLN A 130 3.59 -0.88 6.23
C GLN A 130 4.48 0.03 5.38
N CYS A 131 3.93 0.74 4.39
CA CYS A 131 4.72 1.57 3.47
C CYS A 131 5.35 2.76 4.18
N THR A 132 6.68 2.89 4.08
CA THR A 132 7.46 4.01 4.64
C THR A 132 6.96 5.37 4.17
N PHE A 133 6.57 5.49 2.90
CA PHE A 133 6.11 6.78 2.36
C PHE A 133 4.68 7.11 2.79
N CYS A 134 3.80 6.12 3.03
CA CYS A 134 2.48 6.37 3.60
C CYS A 134 2.61 6.87 5.04
N LYS A 135 3.45 6.22 5.86
CA LYS A 135 3.79 6.69 7.20
C LYS A 135 4.36 8.11 7.18
N LYS A 136 5.24 8.42 6.21
CA LYS A 136 5.79 9.77 6.05
C LYS A 136 4.69 10.80 5.76
N PHE A 137 3.78 10.50 4.82
CA PHE A 137 2.64 11.36 4.51
C PHE A 137 1.77 11.61 5.74
N PHE A 138 1.40 10.55 6.46
CA PHE A 138 0.60 10.63 7.68
C PHE A 138 1.19 11.61 8.71
N HIS A 139 2.50 11.51 9.00
CA HIS A 139 3.13 12.35 10.03
C HIS A 139 3.51 13.75 9.55
N GLU A 140 3.81 13.95 8.27
CA GLU A 140 4.37 15.24 7.80
C GLU A 140 3.31 16.11 7.09
N THR A 141 2.21 15.52 6.60
CA THR A 141 1.29 16.23 5.69
C THR A 141 -0.18 16.12 6.09
N GLU A 142 -0.65 14.92 6.47
CA GLU A 142 -2.07 14.64 6.67
C GLU A 142 -2.70 15.50 7.77
N GLU A 143 -2.02 15.71 8.90
CA GLU A 143 -2.52 16.54 10.00
C GLU A 143 -2.87 17.97 9.53
N SER A 144 -2.01 18.55 8.70
CA SER A 144 -2.24 19.90 8.14
C SER A 144 -3.45 19.90 7.19
N ILE A 145 -3.63 18.86 6.39
CA ILE A 145 -4.81 18.71 5.53
C ILE A 145 -6.08 18.58 6.37
N VAL A 146 -6.04 17.71 7.39
CA VAL A 146 -7.18 17.51 8.28
C VAL A 146 -7.56 18.81 8.98
N THR A 147 -6.59 19.55 9.49
CA THR A 147 -6.83 20.79 10.23
C THR A 147 -7.38 21.90 9.33
N ASN A 148 -6.80 22.11 8.14
CA ASN A 148 -7.11 23.26 7.31
C ASN A 148 -8.25 23.03 6.32
N TYR A 149 -8.53 21.76 5.96
CA TYR A 149 -9.51 21.44 4.92
C TYR A 149 -10.61 20.50 5.40
N VAL A 150 -10.28 19.45 6.16
CA VAL A 150 -11.29 18.48 6.58
C VAL A 150 -12.19 19.06 7.69
N LYS A 151 -11.57 19.59 8.77
CA LYS A 151 -12.30 20.24 9.87
C LYS A 151 -13.07 21.49 9.44
N THR A 152 -12.70 22.10 8.32
CA THR A 152 -13.39 23.26 7.75
C THR A 152 -14.47 22.87 6.73
N GLY A 153 -14.72 21.59 6.53
CA GLY A 153 -15.75 21.07 5.62
C GLY A 153 -15.45 21.24 4.12
N LYS A 154 -14.22 21.54 3.77
CA LYS A 154 -13.80 21.77 2.37
C LYS A 154 -13.40 20.48 1.65
N VAL A 155 -12.83 19.53 2.37
CA VAL A 155 -12.34 18.25 1.87
C VAL A 155 -12.86 17.13 2.76
N LYS A 156 -13.27 16.01 2.16
CA LYS A 156 -13.47 14.74 2.84
C LYS A 156 -12.42 13.74 2.38
N ILE A 157 -12.02 12.85 3.27
CA ILE A 157 -10.98 11.86 2.98
C ILE A 157 -11.59 10.46 2.98
N LEU A 158 -11.14 9.64 2.05
CA LEU A 158 -11.33 8.20 1.98
C LEU A 158 -9.96 7.52 1.88
N PHE A 159 -9.79 6.40 2.57
CA PHE A 159 -8.62 5.56 2.43
C PHE A 159 -8.99 4.28 1.67
N LYS A 160 -8.11 3.84 0.79
CA LYS A 160 -8.25 2.60 0.02
C LYS A 160 -6.98 1.77 0.16
N ASP A 161 -7.17 0.51 0.52
CA ASP A 161 -6.04 -0.40 0.70
C ASP A 161 -5.39 -0.74 -0.64
N PHE A 162 -4.09 -0.50 -0.75
CA PHE A 162 -3.29 -0.89 -1.91
C PHE A 162 -2.02 -1.60 -1.44
N ILE A 163 -2.15 -2.88 -1.12
CA ILE A 163 -1.10 -3.67 -0.49
C ILE A 163 0.09 -3.86 -1.45
N VAL A 164 1.27 -3.38 -1.03
CA VAL A 164 2.52 -3.47 -1.79
C VAL A 164 3.64 -4.17 -1.03
N VAL A 165 3.56 -4.24 0.31
CA VAL A 165 4.65 -4.79 1.13
C VAL A 165 4.50 -6.31 1.30
N ASN A 166 3.59 -6.79 2.15
CA ASN A 166 3.43 -8.22 2.42
C ASN A 166 2.07 -8.57 3.06
N GLU A 167 1.92 -9.81 3.55
CA GLU A 167 0.67 -10.29 4.18
C GLU A 167 0.34 -9.56 5.48
N ASP A 168 1.32 -9.08 6.25
CA ASP A 168 1.05 -8.30 7.46
C ASP A 168 0.33 -6.97 7.13
N SER A 169 0.53 -6.43 5.92
CA SER A 169 -0.25 -5.28 5.44
C SER A 169 -1.72 -5.63 5.24
N VAL A 170 -2.02 -6.84 4.76
CA VAL A 170 -3.40 -7.34 4.63
C VAL A 170 -4.03 -7.47 6.01
N ASN A 171 -3.29 -7.98 6.99
CA ASN A 171 -3.75 -8.10 8.37
C ASN A 171 -4.01 -6.73 9.00
N ALA A 172 -3.11 -5.76 8.80
CA ALA A 172 -3.28 -4.40 9.31
C ALA A 172 -4.50 -3.70 8.69
N ALA A 173 -4.69 -3.81 7.37
CA ALA A 173 -5.86 -3.32 6.66
C ALA A 173 -7.15 -3.97 7.18
N SER A 174 -7.17 -5.30 7.29
CA SER A 174 -8.31 -6.03 7.83
C SER A 174 -8.65 -5.61 9.26
N ALA A 175 -7.64 -5.35 10.09
CA ALA A 175 -7.81 -4.88 11.45
C ALA A 175 -8.47 -3.49 11.51
N ALA A 176 -8.05 -2.56 10.64
CA ALA A 176 -8.68 -1.24 10.53
C ALA A 176 -10.16 -1.35 10.14
N HIS A 177 -10.49 -2.25 9.21
CA HIS A 177 -11.88 -2.51 8.84
C HIS A 177 -12.66 -3.28 9.94
N CYS A 178 -12.02 -4.13 10.73
CA CYS A 178 -12.66 -4.71 11.91
C CYS A 178 -12.95 -3.66 13.00
N ALA A 179 -12.10 -2.65 13.12
CA ALA A 179 -12.37 -1.49 13.96
C ALA A 179 -13.51 -0.61 13.39
N HIS A 180 -13.67 -0.54 12.06
CA HIS A 180 -14.81 0.12 11.41
C HIS A 180 -16.16 -0.49 11.85
N ASP A 181 -16.24 -1.80 12.04
CA ASP A 181 -17.46 -2.45 12.56
C ASP A 181 -17.90 -1.91 13.93
N GLN A 182 -17.01 -1.18 14.60
CA GLN A 182 -17.23 -0.54 15.89
C GLN A 182 -17.05 1.00 15.81
N GLU A 183 -17.16 1.57 14.61
CA GLU A 183 -17.07 3.02 14.34
C GLU A 183 -15.70 3.63 14.67
N MET A 184 -14.64 2.80 14.73
CA MET A 184 -13.29 3.20 15.17
C MET A 184 -12.22 3.09 14.06
N PHE A 185 -12.63 3.16 12.77
CA PHE A 185 -11.68 3.02 11.64
C PHE A 185 -10.55 4.02 11.72
N TRP A 186 -10.84 5.32 11.81
CA TRP A 186 -9.83 6.38 11.75
C TRP A 186 -8.93 6.41 12.98
N GLN A 187 -9.47 6.05 14.15
CA GLN A 187 -8.69 5.87 15.36
C GLN A 187 -7.69 4.73 15.22
N TYR A 188 -8.15 3.63 14.65
CA TYR A 188 -7.30 2.47 14.42
C TYR A 188 -6.26 2.74 13.32
N HIS A 189 -6.66 3.42 12.23
CA HIS A 189 -5.79 3.92 11.17
C HIS A 189 -4.63 4.75 11.73
N SER A 190 -4.93 5.75 12.56
CA SER A 190 -3.91 6.58 13.21
C SER A 190 -3.02 5.75 14.15
N THR A 191 -3.60 4.78 14.86
CA THR A 191 -2.83 3.90 15.77
C THR A 191 -1.82 3.06 14.98
N LEU A 192 -2.19 2.54 13.80
CA LEU A 192 -1.27 1.79 12.94
C LEU A 192 -0.06 2.63 12.52
N TYR A 193 -0.27 3.83 11.99
CA TYR A 193 0.84 4.70 11.56
C TYR A 193 1.67 5.23 12.71
N ASN A 194 1.07 5.52 13.86
CA ASN A 194 1.80 5.96 15.05
C ASN A 194 2.67 4.84 15.68
N ASN A 195 2.33 3.59 15.42
CA ASN A 195 3.10 2.43 15.91
C ASN A 195 3.91 1.74 14.79
N TRP A 196 4.08 2.41 13.66
CA TRP A 196 4.85 1.88 12.53
C TRP A 196 6.32 1.66 12.91
N ASP A 197 6.85 0.48 12.64
CA ASP A 197 8.21 0.07 13.04
C ASP A 197 8.97 -0.65 11.90
N GLY A 198 8.79 -0.18 10.67
CA GLY A 198 9.52 -0.68 9.49
C GLY A 198 8.73 -1.59 8.58
N GLU A 199 9.08 -1.58 7.30
CA GLU A 199 8.47 -2.46 6.30
C GLU A 199 8.91 -3.91 6.54
N GLY A 200 7.96 -4.83 6.64
CA GLY A 200 8.22 -6.26 6.73
C GLY A 200 8.94 -6.72 8.01
N THR A 201 8.93 -5.93 9.07
CA THR A 201 9.60 -6.26 10.33
C THR A 201 8.76 -7.13 11.27
N GLY A 202 7.50 -7.40 10.92
CA GLY A 202 6.56 -8.16 11.74
C GLY A 202 5.87 -7.32 12.84
N TRP A 203 6.01 -6.00 12.84
CA TRP A 203 5.36 -5.12 13.81
C TRP A 203 3.83 -5.17 13.71
N ALA A 204 3.27 -5.42 12.53
CA ALA A 204 1.83 -5.59 12.30
C ALA A 204 1.39 -7.07 12.48
N SER A 205 1.99 -7.77 13.43
CA SER A 205 1.59 -9.14 13.78
C SER A 205 0.18 -9.18 14.37
N PHE A 206 -0.49 -10.32 14.24
CA PHE A 206 -1.84 -10.53 14.76
C PHE A 206 -1.96 -10.14 16.25
N GLU A 207 -0.97 -10.50 17.06
CA GLU A 207 -0.94 -10.19 18.50
C GLU A 207 -0.89 -8.68 18.74
N ARG A 208 -0.03 -7.94 18.01
CA ARG A 208 0.07 -6.49 18.15
C ARG A 208 -1.19 -5.77 17.66
N LEU A 209 -1.80 -6.24 16.58
CA LEU A 209 -3.06 -5.68 16.10
C LEU A 209 -4.17 -5.83 17.14
N HIS A 210 -4.24 -6.97 17.84
CA HIS A 210 -5.17 -7.15 18.96
C HIS A 210 -4.85 -6.24 20.14
N GLN A 211 -3.57 -6.03 20.44
CA GLN A 211 -3.16 -5.09 21.49
C GLN A 211 -3.58 -3.66 21.17
N PHE A 212 -3.46 -3.21 19.91
CA PHE A 212 -3.93 -1.90 19.49
C PHE A 212 -5.45 -1.76 19.65
N ALA A 213 -6.22 -2.77 19.24
CA ALA A 213 -7.66 -2.81 19.41
C ALA A 213 -8.06 -2.69 20.89
N SER A 214 -7.40 -3.46 21.75
CA SER A 214 -7.63 -3.42 23.19
C SER A 214 -7.30 -2.05 23.81
N THR A 215 -6.19 -1.43 23.37
CA THR A 215 -5.78 -0.09 23.85
C THR A 215 -6.78 0.99 23.44
N LEU A 216 -7.42 0.85 22.28
CA LEU A 216 -8.48 1.74 21.82
C LEU A 216 -9.84 1.46 22.50
N GLY A 217 -9.95 0.42 23.33
CA GLY A 217 -11.19 0.07 24.03
C GLY A 217 -12.23 -0.62 23.16
N LEU A 218 -11.82 -1.25 22.05
CA LEU A 218 -12.72 -2.04 21.21
C LEU A 218 -13.26 -3.26 21.97
N ASP A 219 -14.47 -3.70 21.61
CA ASP A 219 -15.01 -5.00 22.02
C ASP A 219 -14.13 -6.11 21.39
N MET A 220 -13.33 -6.75 22.22
CA MET A 220 -12.31 -7.71 21.77
C MET A 220 -12.91 -9.03 21.27
N ASP A 221 -14.12 -9.40 21.71
CA ASP A 221 -14.79 -10.60 21.19
C ASP A 221 -15.22 -10.35 19.74
N LYS A 222 -15.83 -9.21 19.46
CA LYS A 222 -16.22 -8.81 18.10
C LYS A 222 -15.00 -8.62 17.19
N PHE A 223 -13.95 -7.97 17.69
CA PHE A 223 -12.75 -7.73 16.92
C PHE A 223 -12.05 -9.05 16.56
N SER A 224 -11.89 -9.96 17.54
CA SER A 224 -11.26 -11.27 17.33
C SER A 224 -12.08 -12.15 16.38
N GLU A 225 -13.41 -12.14 16.50
CA GLU A 225 -14.29 -12.83 15.57
C GLU A 225 -14.17 -12.31 14.14
N CYS A 226 -14.15 -10.98 13.96
CA CYS A 226 -13.97 -10.32 12.67
C CYS A 226 -12.63 -10.72 12.02
N MET A 227 -11.54 -10.61 12.77
CA MET A 227 -10.20 -10.96 12.30
C MET A 227 -10.09 -12.46 11.94
N SER A 228 -10.61 -13.36 12.76
CA SER A 228 -10.54 -14.81 12.54
C SER A 228 -11.32 -15.27 11.32
N LYS A 229 -12.41 -14.60 10.99
CA LYS A 229 -13.25 -14.89 9.81
C LYS A 229 -12.71 -14.25 8.52
N SER A 230 -11.64 -13.47 8.59
CA SER A 230 -11.11 -12.68 7.46
C SER A 230 -12.20 -11.87 6.74
N LYS A 231 -13.13 -11.32 7.52
CA LYS A 231 -14.36 -10.66 7.02
C LYS A 231 -14.08 -9.63 5.92
N TRP A 232 -13.01 -8.87 6.08
CA TRP A 232 -12.70 -7.73 5.22
C TRP A 232 -11.65 -8.02 4.15
N LYS A 233 -11.12 -9.26 4.10
CA LYS A 233 -10.07 -9.61 3.13
C LYS A 233 -10.50 -9.37 1.68
N GLU A 234 -11.72 -9.72 1.32
CA GLU A 234 -12.24 -9.51 -0.04
C GLU A 234 -12.32 -8.01 -0.40
N LEU A 235 -12.68 -7.15 0.56
CA LEU A 235 -12.69 -5.70 0.36
C LEU A 235 -11.26 -5.19 0.12
N VAL A 236 -10.30 -5.60 0.92
CA VAL A 236 -8.88 -5.22 0.79
C VAL A 236 -8.34 -5.65 -0.58
N ASP A 237 -8.61 -6.88 -0.99
CA ASP A 237 -8.20 -7.40 -2.30
C ASP A 237 -8.89 -6.62 -3.44
N SER A 238 -10.18 -6.33 -3.33
CA SER A 238 -10.95 -5.56 -4.30
C SER A 238 -10.48 -4.11 -4.41
N SER A 239 -10.15 -3.47 -3.30
CA SER A 239 -9.55 -2.12 -3.25
C SER A 239 -8.25 -2.07 -4.04
N LYS A 240 -7.38 -3.09 -3.90
CA LYS A 240 -6.16 -3.21 -4.70
C LYS A 240 -6.44 -3.36 -6.21
N VAL A 241 -7.48 -4.12 -6.59
CA VAL A 241 -7.91 -4.26 -7.99
C VAL A 241 -8.40 -2.93 -8.54
N ASP A 242 -9.20 -2.17 -7.77
CA ASP A 242 -9.64 -0.82 -8.15
C ASP A 242 -8.44 0.10 -8.38
N GLY A 243 -7.48 0.12 -7.47
CA GLY A 243 -6.26 0.92 -7.61
C GLY A 243 -5.49 0.60 -8.89
N ARG A 244 -5.29 -0.69 -9.21
CA ARG A 244 -4.66 -1.10 -10.47
C ARG A 244 -5.43 -0.60 -11.69
N THR A 245 -6.75 -0.71 -11.65
CA THR A 245 -7.65 -0.23 -12.73
C THR A 245 -7.53 1.29 -12.93
N LEU A 246 -7.32 2.04 -11.84
CA LEU A 246 -7.09 3.49 -11.82
C LEU A 246 -5.63 3.88 -12.12
N GLY A 247 -4.76 2.92 -12.42
CA GLY A 247 -3.35 3.16 -12.74
C GLY A 247 -2.50 3.54 -11.52
N VAL A 248 -2.88 3.05 -10.31
CA VAL A 248 -2.03 3.15 -9.13
C VAL A 248 -0.91 2.12 -9.25
N SER A 249 0.33 2.56 -9.12
CA SER A 249 1.54 1.72 -9.22
C SER A 249 2.45 1.82 -8.00
N ALA A 250 2.19 2.76 -7.11
CA ALA A 250 2.96 3.00 -5.89
C ALA A 250 2.07 3.62 -4.81
N THR A 251 2.51 3.52 -3.55
CA THR A 251 1.86 4.14 -2.39
C THR A 251 2.75 5.18 -1.72
N PRO A 252 2.18 6.25 -1.17
CA PRO A 252 0.79 6.63 -1.33
C PRO A 252 0.50 7.19 -2.74
N THR A 253 -0.71 7.02 -3.24
CA THR A 253 -1.23 7.71 -4.42
C THR A 253 -2.58 8.30 -4.08
N PHE A 254 -2.78 9.56 -4.45
CA PHE A 254 -3.98 10.30 -4.13
C PHE A 254 -4.75 10.66 -5.38
N PHE A 255 -6.07 10.66 -5.27
CA PHE A 255 -6.97 11.24 -6.25
C PHE A 255 -7.81 12.30 -5.57
N ILE A 256 -7.82 13.50 -6.16
CA ILE A 256 -8.64 14.62 -5.70
C ILE A 256 -9.78 14.77 -6.71
N ILE A 257 -11.00 14.69 -6.23
CA ILE A 257 -12.21 14.70 -7.07
C ILE A 257 -13.10 15.87 -6.65
N ASP A 258 -13.46 16.73 -7.60
CA ASP A 258 -14.39 17.84 -7.39
C ASP A 258 -15.86 17.44 -7.64
N GLN A 259 -16.78 18.37 -7.41
CA GLN A 259 -18.22 18.17 -7.63
C GLN A 259 -18.60 17.92 -9.09
N ASN A 260 -17.74 18.28 -10.04
CA ASN A 260 -17.91 18.05 -11.47
C ASN A 260 -17.29 16.72 -11.95
N ASN A 261 -16.81 15.90 -11.02
CA ASN A 261 -16.06 14.67 -11.28
C ASN A 261 -14.74 14.89 -12.04
N LYS A 262 -14.16 16.09 -11.96
CA LYS A 262 -12.78 16.32 -12.39
C LYS A 262 -11.86 15.64 -11.43
N VAL A 263 -10.95 14.81 -11.94
CA VAL A 263 -10.04 14.01 -11.13
C VAL A 263 -8.61 14.49 -11.35
N LEU A 264 -7.91 14.82 -10.27
CA LEU A 264 -6.47 15.09 -10.26
C LEU A 264 -5.75 13.99 -9.49
N LYS A 265 -4.59 13.55 -9.98
CA LYS A 265 -3.79 12.50 -9.36
C LYS A 265 -2.50 13.09 -8.81
N ILE A 266 -2.21 12.78 -7.54
CA ILE A 266 -0.94 13.11 -6.87
C ILE A 266 -0.26 11.78 -6.52
N THR A 267 1.03 11.62 -6.80
CA THR A 267 1.77 10.38 -6.51
C THR A 267 2.89 10.65 -5.50
N GLY A 268 3.00 9.76 -4.52
CA GLY A 268 4.02 9.81 -3.46
C GLY A 268 3.67 10.73 -2.30
N ALA A 269 4.45 10.63 -1.23
CA ALA A 269 4.32 11.45 -0.02
C ALA A 269 4.78 12.89 -0.30
N GLN A 270 3.95 13.63 -1.01
CA GLN A 270 4.18 15.04 -1.29
C GLN A 270 3.97 15.87 -0.01
N ARG A 271 4.66 17.02 0.06
CA ARG A 271 4.50 17.97 1.17
C ARG A 271 3.15 18.71 1.07
N TYR A 272 2.72 19.27 2.19
CA TYR A 272 1.42 19.91 2.35
C TYR A 272 1.10 20.96 1.28
N GLU A 273 2.08 21.79 0.88
CA GLU A 273 1.86 22.89 -0.08
C GLU A 273 1.37 22.40 -1.44
N VAL A 274 1.77 21.17 -1.85
CA VAL A 274 1.28 20.58 -3.11
C VAL A 274 -0.21 20.29 -3.02
N PHE A 275 -0.69 19.76 -1.90
CA PHE A 275 -2.12 19.52 -1.68
C PHE A 275 -2.89 20.82 -1.54
N GLN A 276 -2.34 21.78 -0.82
CA GLN A 276 -2.91 23.11 -0.65
C GLN A 276 -3.16 23.78 -2.01
N GLU A 277 -2.16 23.84 -2.88
CA GLU A 277 -2.28 24.42 -4.23
C GLU A 277 -3.40 23.74 -5.04
N VAL A 278 -3.46 22.41 -4.99
CA VAL A 278 -4.50 21.64 -5.69
C VAL A 278 -5.88 21.92 -5.11
N PHE A 279 -6.04 21.88 -3.78
CA PHE A 279 -7.33 22.13 -3.15
C PHE A 279 -7.83 23.55 -3.42
N ASP A 280 -6.98 24.55 -3.21
CA ASP A 280 -7.33 25.94 -3.41
C ASP A 280 -7.75 26.20 -4.87
N SER A 281 -7.02 25.61 -5.85
CA SER A 281 -7.37 25.74 -7.28
C SER A 281 -8.69 25.07 -7.69
N LEU A 282 -9.18 24.11 -6.91
CA LEU A 282 -10.44 23.42 -7.17
C LEU A 282 -11.63 24.00 -6.39
N LEU A 283 -11.35 24.84 -5.38
CA LEU A 283 -12.35 25.50 -4.55
C LEU A 283 -12.71 26.91 -5.04
N GLU A 284 -11.91 27.47 -5.96
CA GLU A 284 -12.19 28.72 -6.67
C GLU A 284 -13.30 28.54 -7.73
#